data_53ea1328d15798958868346a1f261e7b
#
_entry.id   53ea1328d15798958868346a1f261e7b
#
_cell.length_a   1.000
_cell.length_b   1.000
_cell.length_c   1.000
_cell.angle_alpha   90.00
_cell.angle_beta   90.00
_cell.angle_gamma   90.00
#
_symmetry.space_group_name_H-M   'P 1'
#
loop_
_entity.id
_entity.type
_entity.pdbx_description
1 polymer ?
#
loop_
_entity_poly.entity_id
_entity_poly.type
_entity_poly.pdbx_seq_one_letter_code
_entity_poly.pdbx_strand_id
1 'polypeptide(L)'
;TAVTVRLTGDPEVIYRRFAARDLSDTRHRGHVVNDCYPEPPGAPLETPTRKSYEQFLDDIAARGYTRFQANGPVLEVDVTDLSELDFPRLMGSLTGFVQRAVPGYPLRLPTRNAQSHRK
;
A
#
# COMPACT_ATOMS: atom_id res chain seq x y z
N THR A 1 11.34 14.76 14.18
CA THR A 1 10.72 13.48 14.54
C THR A 1 9.92 12.97 13.37
N ALA A 2 10.15 11.74 12.97
CA ALA A 2 9.37 11.05 11.96
C ALA A 2 8.46 10.01 12.62
N VAL A 3 7.32 9.74 11.99
CA VAL A 3 6.43 8.64 12.37
C VAL A 3 6.31 7.67 11.20
N THR A 4 6.13 6.40 11.50
CA THR A 4 5.93 5.37 10.49
C THR A 4 4.55 4.76 10.67
N VAL A 5 3.78 4.70 9.60
CA VAL A 5 2.58 3.87 9.52
C VAL A 5 2.92 2.66 8.66
N ARG A 6 2.88 1.48 9.24
CA ARG A 6 3.20 0.24 8.57
C ARG A 6 1.92 -0.53 8.29
N LEU A 7 1.63 -0.75 7.01
CA LEU A 7 0.52 -1.60 6.62
C LEU A 7 0.97 -3.06 6.68
N THR A 8 0.27 -3.87 7.44
CA THR A 8 0.54 -5.30 7.62
C THR A 8 -0.62 -6.12 7.12
N GLY A 9 -0.43 -7.42 6.98
CA GLY A 9 -1.51 -8.31 6.58
C GLY A 9 -1.03 -9.73 6.34
N ASP A 10 -1.97 -10.62 6.11
CA ASP A 10 -1.69 -11.99 5.70
C ASP A 10 -0.91 -11.98 4.37
N PRO A 11 0.28 -12.59 4.30
CA PRO A 11 1.13 -12.54 3.10
C PRO A 11 0.46 -13.13 1.87
N GLU A 12 -0.33 -14.19 2.00
CA GLU A 12 -1.04 -14.78 0.86
C GLU A 12 -2.12 -13.85 0.31
N VAL A 13 -2.84 -13.17 1.20
CA VAL A 13 -3.86 -12.20 0.79
C VAL A 13 -3.20 -11.02 0.08
N ILE A 14 -2.11 -10.51 0.60
CA ILE A 14 -1.36 -9.41 -0.02
C ILE A 14 -0.82 -9.83 -1.39
N TYR A 15 -0.24 -11.03 -1.48
CA TYR A 15 0.24 -11.58 -2.76
C TYR A 15 -0.87 -11.71 -3.80
N ARG A 16 -2.03 -12.24 -3.41
CA ARG A 16 -3.18 -12.36 -4.32
C ARG A 16 -3.65 -11.00 -4.85
N ARG A 17 -3.68 -9.98 -3.99
CA ARG A 17 -3.98 -8.60 -4.42
C ARG A 17 -2.94 -8.07 -5.40
N PHE A 18 -1.67 -8.30 -5.11
CA PHE A 18 -0.56 -7.91 -5.97
C PHE A 18 -0.67 -8.57 -7.34
N ALA A 19 -0.88 -9.87 -7.39
CA ALA A 19 -1.02 -10.64 -8.63
C ALA A 19 -2.27 -10.21 -9.44
N ALA A 20 -3.40 -10.02 -8.77
CA ALA A 20 -4.64 -9.57 -9.41
C ALA A 20 -4.51 -8.17 -10.01
N ARG A 21 -3.81 -7.28 -9.32
CA ARG A 21 -3.56 -5.92 -9.82
C ARG A 21 -2.71 -5.93 -11.09
N ASP A 22 -1.73 -6.80 -11.19
CA ASP A 22 -0.87 -6.91 -12.36
C ASP A 22 -1.59 -7.51 -13.58
N LEU A 23 -2.74 -8.16 -13.35
CA LEU A 23 -3.64 -8.65 -14.42
C LEU A 23 -4.60 -7.59 -14.94
N SER A 24 -4.74 -6.48 -14.24
CA SER A 24 -5.67 -5.42 -14.63
C SER A 24 -5.19 -4.76 -15.93
N ASP A 25 -6.09 -4.66 -16.90
CA ASP A 25 -5.86 -3.98 -18.16
C ASP A 25 -5.70 -2.46 -18.01
N THR A 26 -6.11 -1.92 -16.86
CA THR A 26 -5.93 -0.50 -16.52
C THR A 26 -4.53 -0.17 -16.02
N ARG A 27 -3.72 -1.18 -15.70
CA ARG A 27 -2.38 -0.96 -15.17
C ARG A 27 -1.37 -0.77 -16.29
N HIS A 28 -0.62 0.31 -16.24
CA HIS A 28 0.44 0.57 -17.20
C HIS A 28 1.54 -0.50 -17.15
N ARG A 29 1.97 -0.98 -18.31
CA ARG A 29 2.97 -2.06 -18.41
C ARG A 29 4.26 -1.81 -17.65
N GLY A 30 4.75 -0.59 -17.62
CA GLY A 30 5.95 -0.23 -16.86
C GLY A 30 5.81 -0.37 -15.34
N HIS A 31 4.60 -0.55 -14.84
CA HIS A 31 4.32 -0.80 -13.42
C HIS A 31 4.11 -2.28 -13.10
N VAL A 32 4.04 -3.13 -14.11
CA VAL A 32 3.98 -4.58 -13.93
C VAL A 32 5.40 -5.11 -13.78
N VAL A 33 5.61 -5.96 -12.77
CA VAL A 33 6.91 -6.59 -12.59
C VAL A 33 7.17 -7.56 -13.74
N ASN A 34 8.07 -7.19 -14.64
CA ASN A 34 8.45 -7.98 -15.81
C ASN A 34 9.85 -7.61 -16.26
N ASP A 35 10.43 -8.47 -17.06
CA ASP A 35 11.74 -8.33 -17.70
C ASP A 35 11.65 -7.91 -19.18
N CYS A 36 10.44 -7.74 -19.68
CA CYS A 36 10.17 -7.43 -21.10
C CYS A 36 9.99 -5.93 -21.38
N TYR A 37 9.80 -5.12 -20.37
CA TYR A 37 9.55 -3.68 -20.54
C TYR A 37 10.84 -2.85 -20.36
N PRO A 38 11.08 -1.82 -21.19
CA PRO A 38 10.32 -1.48 -22.40
C PRO A 38 10.65 -2.37 -23.57
N GLU A 39 9.64 -2.76 -24.32
CA GLU A 39 9.85 -3.50 -25.56
C GLU A 39 10.45 -2.60 -26.64
N PRO A 40 11.31 -3.14 -27.54
CA PRO A 40 11.79 -2.40 -28.69
C PRO A 40 10.63 -1.91 -29.57
N PRO A 41 10.74 -0.75 -30.23
CA PRO A 41 9.71 -0.27 -31.15
C PRO A 41 9.34 -1.31 -32.20
N GLY A 42 8.04 -1.59 -32.34
CA GLY A 42 7.52 -2.56 -33.30
C GLY A 42 7.60 -4.03 -32.86
N ALA A 43 8.19 -4.33 -31.71
CA ALA A 43 8.20 -5.69 -31.17
C ALA A 43 6.80 -6.10 -30.66
N PRO A 44 6.44 -7.40 -30.77
CA PRO A 44 5.21 -7.89 -30.17
C PRO A 44 5.25 -7.74 -28.64
N LEU A 45 4.09 -7.45 -28.03
CA LEU A 45 3.98 -7.38 -26.59
C LEU A 45 4.05 -8.78 -25.99
N GLU A 46 5.05 -9.00 -25.14
CA GLU A 46 5.22 -10.25 -24.42
C GLU A 46 4.37 -10.28 -23.15
N THR A 47 3.97 -11.47 -22.74
CA THR A 47 3.32 -11.67 -21.44
C THR A 47 4.40 -11.59 -20.35
N PRO A 48 4.26 -10.67 -19.38
CA PRO A 48 5.25 -10.54 -18.31
C PRO A 48 5.37 -11.83 -17.49
N THR A 49 6.59 -12.19 -17.14
CA THR A 49 6.85 -13.26 -16.19
C THR A 49 6.41 -12.80 -14.79
N ARG A 50 5.50 -13.55 -14.18
CA ARG A 50 4.99 -13.20 -12.85
C ARG A 50 5.90 -13.72 -11.76
N LYS A 51 6.04 -12.88 -10.75
CA LYS A 51 6.70 -13.28 -9.51
C LYS A 51 5.89 -14.37 -8.81
N SER A 52 6.54 -15.46 -8.41
CA SER A 52 5.92 -16.48 -7.58
C SER A 52 5.68 -15.97 -6.15
N TYR A 53 4.84 -16.68 -5.39
CA TYR A 53 4.63 -16.36 -3.97
C TYR A 53 5.95 -16.40 -3.17
N GLU A 54 6.79 -17.39 -3.41
CA GLU A 54 8.09 -17.51 -2.75
C GLU A 54 9.01 -16.32 -3.07
N GLN A 55 9.12 -15.96 -4.35
CA GLN A 55 9.88 -14.78 -4.78
C GLN A 55 9.34 -13.49 -4.15
N PHE A 56 8.03 -13.38 -4.04
CA PHE A 56 7.39 -12.23 -3.39
C PHE A 56 7.76 -12.13 -1.91
N LEU A 57 7.73 -13.24 -1.18
CA LEU A 57 8.16 -13.28 0.22
C LEU A 57 9.64 -12.94 0.39
N ASP A 58 10.49 -13.50 -0.46
CA ASP A 58 11.93 -13.23 -0.44
C ASP A 58 12.23 -11.75 -0.69
N ASP A 59 11.52 -11.12 -1.62
CA ASP A 59 11.68 -9.70 -1.91
C ASP A 59 11.24 -8.81 -0.75
N ILE A 60 10.12 -9.16 -0.11
CA ILE A 60 9.64 -8.42 1.08
C ILE A 60 10.67 -8.52 2.20
N ALA A 61 11.21 -9.70 2.44
CA ALA A 61 12.23 -9.92 3.45
C ALA A 61 13.53 -9.16 3.13
N ALA A 62 14.00 -9.26 1.89
CA ALA A 62 15.24 -8.62 1.44
C ALA A 62 15.16 -7.09 1.51
N ARG A 63 14.01 -6.51 1.18
CA ARG A 63 13.78 -5.06 1.21
C ARG A 63 13.41 -4.53 2.59
N GLY A 64 13.17 -5.42 3.56
CA GLY A 64 12.87 -5.05 4.93
C GLY A 64 11.52 -4.36 5.14
N TYR A 65 10.54 -4.59 4.27
CA TYR A 65 9.22 -3.93 4.36
C TYR A 65 8.48 -4.22 5.67
N THR A 66 8.66 -5.40 6.23
CA THR A 66 8.04 -5.78 7.51
C THR A 66 8.75 -5.17 8.72
N ARG A 67 9.93 -4.59 8.54
CA ARG A 67 10.80 -4.07 9.60
C ARG A 67 11.09 -2.58 9.44
N PHE A 68 10.64 -1.97 8.36
CA PHE A 68 10.93 -0.56 8.10
C PHE A 68 10.40 0.31 9.24
N GLN A 69 11.27 1.14 9.75
CA GLN A 69 10.97 2.12 10.78
C GLN A 69 11.83 3.35 10.55
N ALA A 70 11.19 4.50 10.41
CA ALA A 70 11.89 5.77 10.46
C ALA A 70 12.31 6.09 11.90
N ASN A 71 13.06 7.17 12.09
CA ASN A 71 13.49 7.59 13.43
C ASN A 71 12.32 8.15 14.24
N GLY A 72 11.57 7.28 14.87
CA GLY A 72 10.39 7.62 15.66
C GLY A 72 9.44 6.43 15.84
N PRO A 73 8.25 6.66 16.40
CA PRO A 73 7.29 5.60 16.69
C PRO A 73 6.67 5.01 15.43
N VAL A 74 6.15 3.78 15.56
CA VAL A 74 5.49 3.02 14.50
C VAL A 74 4.05 2.72 14.92
N LEU A 75 3.11 2.91 14.00
CA LEU A 75 1.76 2.39 14.09
C LEU A 75 1.58 1.32 13.02
N GLU A 76 1.20 0.12 13.42
CA GLU A 76 0.84 -0.95 12.49
C GLU A 76 -0.66 -0.97 12.23
N VAL A 77 -1.03 -1.13 10.97
CA VAL A 77 -2.43 -1.24 10.53
C VAL A 77 -2.58 -2.52 9.73
N ASP A 78 -3.41 -3.45 10.21
CA ASP A 78 -3.72 -4.67 9.49
C ASP A 78 -4.71 -4.38 8.35
N VAL A 79 -4.30 -4.70 7.14
CA VAL A 79 -5.08 -4.49 5.90
C VAL A 79 -5.43 -5.81 5.22
N THR A 80 -5.41 -6.92 5.95
CA THR A 80 -5.75 -8.24 5.42
C THR A 80 -7.16 -8.25 4.84
N ASP A 81 -8.12 -7.72 5.56
CA ASP A 81 -9.49 -7.56 5.07
C ASP A 81 -9.88 -6.07 5.06
N LEU A 82 -9.88 -5.47 3.88
CA LEU A 82 -10.23 -4.06 3.72
C LEU A 82 -11.71 -3.78 3.99
N SER A 83 -12.59 -4.78 3.89
CA SER A 83 -14.01 -4.62 4.20
C SER A 83 -14.28 -4.48 5.71
N GLU A 84 -13.39 -5.04 6.54
CA GLU A 84 -13.45 -4.95 8.00
C GLU A 84 -12.82 -3.65 8.54
N LEU A 85 -12.29 -2.81 7.67
CA LEU A 85 -11.59 -1.59 8.06
C LEU A 85 -12.59 -0.50 8.44
N ASP A 86 -12.67 -0.19 9.72
CA ASP A 86 -13.42 0.96 10.24
C ASP A 86 -12.61 2.24 10.03
N PHE A 87 -12.90 2.95 8.94
CA PHE A 87 -12.19 4.17 8.59
C PHE A 87 -12.26 5.27 9.66
N PRO A 88 -13.42 5.58 10.25
CA PRO A 88 -13.47 6.56 11.33
C PRO A 88 -12.58 6.20 12.51
N ARG A 89 -12.56 4.94 12.90
CA ARG A 89 -11.72 4.44 13.99
C ARG A 89 -10.23 4.51 13.63
N LEU A 90 -9.88 4.13 12.38
CA LEU A 90 -8.52 4.23 11.87
C LEU A 90 -8.04 5.68 11.87
N MET A 91 -8.85 6.61 11.39
CA MET A 91 -8.50 8.04 11.38
C MET A 91 -8.32 8.59 12.79
N GLY A 92 -9.14 8.16 13.74
CA GLY A 92 -8.97 8.50 15.16
C GLY A 92 -7.66 7.97 15.73
N SER A 93 -7.31 6.73 15.42
CA SER A 93 -6.04 6.11 15.84
C SER A 93 -4.82 6.82 15.25
N LEU A 94 -4.87 7.15 13.96
CA LEU A 94 -3.80 7.89 13.26
C LEU A 94 -3.62 9.29 13.86
N THR A 95 -4.72 10.01 14.07
CA THR A 95 -4.70 11.34 14.67
C THR A 95 -4.06 11.30 16.06
N GLY A 96 -4.54 10.41 16.92
CA GLY A 96 -3.98 10.25 18.27
C GLY A 96 -2.51 9.85 18.26
N PHE A 97 -2.12 8.97 17.34
CA PHE A 97 -0.72 8.56 17.19
C PHE A 97 0.20 9.71 16.80
N VAL A 98 -0.18 10.50 15.79
CA VAL A 98 0.62 11.65 15.35
C VAL A 98 0.67 12.72 16.44
N GLN A 99 -0.42 12.99 17.13
CA GLN A 99 -0.47 13.97 18.22
C GLN A 99 0.42 13.58 19.40
N ARG A 100 0.48 12.30 19.74
CA ARG A 100 1.40 11.81 20.79
C ARG A 100 2.86 11.88 20.37
N ALA A 101 3.15 11.59 19.09
CA ALA A 101 4.51 11.61 18.57
C ALA A 101 5.05 13.03 18.37
N VAL A 102 4.21 13.95 17.96
CA VAL A 102 4.54 15.35 17.67
C VAL A 102 3.51 16.27 18.35
N PRO A 103 3.65 16.52 19.67
CA PRO A 103 2.73 17.39 20.39
C PRO A 103 2.64 18.78 19.73
N GLY A 104 1.43 19.28 19.57
CA GLY A 104 1.17 20.58 18.95
C GLY A 104 1.17 20.58 17.42
N TYR A 105 1.32 19.42 16.77
CA TYR A 105 1.19 19.35 15.31
C TYR A 105 -0.26 19.61 14.87
N PRO A 106 -0.49 20.61 14.00
CA PRO A 106 -1.84 20.95 13.56
C PRO A 106 -2.33 19.94 12.53
N LEU A 107 -3.04 18.89 12.98
CA LEU A 107 -3.72 17.98 12.08
C LEU A 107 -5.01 18.62 11.57
N ARG A 108 -4.97 19.05 10.33
CA ARG A 108 -6.18 19.39 9.59
C ARG A 108 -6.71 18.11 8.95
N LEU A 109 -7.66 17.47 9.59
CA LEU A 109 -8.43 16.43 8.92
C LEU A 109 -9.16 17.05 7.74
N PRO A 110 -9.17 16.40 6.57
CA PRO A 110 -10.00 16.87 5.47
C PRO A 110 -11.45 16.89 5.96
N THR A 111 -12.02 18.08 6.02
CA THR A 111 -13.45 18.23 6.21
C THR A 111 -14.11 17.48 5.06
N ARG A 112 -14.87 16.45 5.36
CA ARG A 112 -15.73 15.80 4.40
C ARG A 112 -16.68 16.88 3.90
N ASN A 113 -16.37 17.48 2.75
CA ASN A 113 -17.36 18.26 2.05
C ASN A 113 -18.55 17.34 1.85
N ALA A 114 -19.62 17.61 2.55
CA ALA A 114 -20.90 17.01 2.27
C ALA A 114 -21.21 17.43 0.82
N GLN A 115 -20.81 16.59 -0.13
CA GLN A 115 -21.35 16.71 -1.47
C GLN A 115 -22.85 16.46 -1.30
N SER A 116 -23.59 17.55 -1.31
CA SER A 116 -25.02 17.49 -1.46
C SER A 116 -25.29 16.65 -2.70
N HIS A 117 -25.89 15.48 -2.50
CA HIS A 117 -26.51 14.75 -3.60
C HIS A 117 -27.59 15.66 -4.17
N ARG A 118 -27.28 16.41 -5.20
CA ARG A 118 -28.30 16.96 -6.07
C ARG A 118 -28.87 15.79 -6.84
N LYS A 119 -30.14 15.50 -6.55
CA LYS A 119 -30.95 14.63 -7.37
C LYS A 119 -31.01 15.16 -8.82
#